data_4970636290cd2e12180c2111a0872853
#
_entry.id   4970636290cd2e12180c2111a0872853
#
_cell.length_a   1.000
_cell.length_b   1.000
_cell.length_c   1.000
_cell.angle_alpha   90.00
_cell.angle_beta   90.00
_cell.angle_gamma   90.00
#
_symmetry.space_group_name_H-M   'P 1'
#
loop_
_entity.id
_entity.type
_entity.pdbx_description
1 polymer ?
#
loop_
_entity_poly.entity_id
_entity_poly.type
_entity_poly.pdbx_seq_one_letter_code
_entity_poly.pdbx_strand_id
1 'polypeptide(L)'
;LRQHILRGDCYEINFCFFFYAEDAAIDPLFIYSRLTALSPNPFSVFYKLDTRYCLCASPERYLKKSGTKVFSQPIKGTTKRNLENASAEKKKKNYLLQSSKEKSENVMIVDLVRNDLSKICKPGSVQVDELFGIYSFPQVHQMISTVSGELQEVMNWIDCIKATFPMGSMT
;
A
#
# COMPACT_ATOMS: atom_id res chain seq x y z
N LEU A 1 24.56 2.64 0.35
CA LEU A 1 23.20 3.16 0.21
C LEU A 1 23.13 4.65 0.57
N ARG A 2 23.45 5.04 1.82
CA ARG A 2 23.36 6.44 2.29
C ARG A 2 24.12 7.44 1.39
N GLN A 3 25.30 7.06 0.88
CA GLN A 3 26.06 7.91 -0.05
C GLN A 3 25.34 8.14 -1.38
N HIS A 4 24.62 7.16 -1.92
CA HIS A 4 23.83 7.30 -3.13
C HIS A 4 22.66 8.26 -2.92
N ILE A 5 21.95 8.15 -1.77
CA ILE A 5 20.88 9.07 -1.42
C ILE A 5 21.43 10.51 -1.28
N LEU A 6 22.56 10.70 -0.59
CA LEU A 6 23.16 12.02 -0.40
C LEU A 6 23.67 12.66 -1.71
N ARG A 7 24.04 11.86 -2.70
CA ARG A 7 24.42 12.34 -4.04
C ARG A 7 23.25 12.62 -4.96
N GLY A 8 22.04 12.20 -4.57
CA GLY A 8 20.84 12.34 -5.39
C GLY A 8 20.68 11.24 -6.45
N ASP A 9 21.44 10.13 -6.35
CA ASP A 9 21.28 8.98 -7.27
C ASP A 9 19.91 8.33 -7.09
N CYS A 10 19.36 8.34 -5.89
CA CYS A 10 18.02 7.91 -5.51
C CYS A 10 17.61 8.63 -4.23
N TYR A 11 16.31 8.71 -3.93
CA TYR A 11 15.80 9.32 -2.71
C TYR A 11 15.23 8.30 -1.71
N GLU A 12 14.86 7.11 -2.17
CA GLU A 12 14.42 5.99 -1.34
C GLU A 12 14.91 4.67 -1.95
N ILE A 13 15.18 3.68 -1.11
CA ILE A 13 15.53 2.32 -1.52
C ILE A 13 14.79 1.34 -0.62
N ASN A 14 14.01 0.45 -1.20
CA ASN A 14 13.40 -0.67 -0.50
C ASN A 14 14.34 -1.88 -0.55
N PHE A 15 14.85 -2.29 0.61
CA PHE A 15 15.64 -3.52 0.72
C PHE A 15 14.70 -4.70 0.94
N CYS A 16 14.60 -5.57 -0.05
CA CYS A 16 13.72 -6.73 0.00
C CYS A 16 14.52 -8.03 0.21
N PHE A 17 13.98 -8.92 1.02
CA PHE A 17 14.44 -10.30 1.16
C PHE A 17 13.22 -11.22 1.33
N PHE A 18 13.41 -12.51 1.09
CA PHE A 18 12.34 -13.49 1.26
C PHE A 18 12.84 -14.69 2.08
N PHE A 19 11.90 -15.30 2.78
CA PHE A 19 12.10 -16.59 3.41
C PHE A 19 11.56 -17.67 2.49
N TYR A 20 12.26 -18.78 2.39
CA TYR A 20 11.83 -19.91 1.59
C TYR A 20 12.08 -21.24 2.30
N ALA A 21 11.36 -22.26 1.90
CA ALA A 21 11.61 -23.64 2.29
C ALA A 21 11.57 -24.51 1.05
N GLU A 22 12.54 -25.41 0.92
CA GLU A 22 12.60 -26.42 -0.13
C GLU A 22 11.86 -27.67 0.35
N ASP A 23 11.28 -28.43 -0.58
CA ASP A 23 10.59 -29.70 -0.36
C ASP A 23 9.49 -29.65 0.74
N ALA A 24 8.88 -28.48 0.94
CA ALA A 24 7.84 -28.31 1.93
C ALA A 24 6.49 -28.83 1.42
N ALA A 25 5.94 -29.84 2.09
CA ALA A 25 4.58 -30.31 1.84
C ALA A 25 3.59 -29.43 2.63
N ILE A 26 2.84 -28.58 1.93
CA ILE A 26 1.83 -27.70 2.53
C ILE A 26 0.47 -27.85 1.84
N ASP A 27 -0.61 -27.64 2.60
CA ASP A 27 -1.94 -27.40 2.05
C ASP A 27 -2.13 -25.87 1.90
N PRO A 28 -2.17 -25.35 0.67
CA PRO A 28 -2.29 -23.90 0.44
C PRO A 28 -3.59 -23.31 1.01
N LEU A 29 -4.70 -24.05 0.98
CA LEU A 29 -5.98 -23.56 1.48
C LEU A 29 -5.97 -23.48 3.01
N PHE A 30 -5.40 -24.47 3.67
CA PHE A 30 -5.22 -24.44 5.12
C PHE A 30 -4.33 -23.27 5.54
N ILE A 31 -3.20 -23.07 4.87
CA ILE A 31 -2.29 -21.93 5.15
C ILE A 31 -3.02 -20.60 4.94
N TYR A 32 -3.79 -20.46 3.85
CA TYR A 32 -4.55 -19.23 3.60
C TYR A 32 -5.60 -18.96 4.69
N SER A 33 -6.32 -19.98 5.14
CA SER A 33 -7.29 -19.82 6.22
C SER A 33 -6.63 -19.38 7.53
N ARG A 34 -5.45 -19.91 7.84
CA ARG A 34 -4.65 -19.48 9.01
C ARG A 34 -4.13 -18.05 8.84
N LEU A 35 -3.64 -17.69 7.65
CA LEU A 35 -3.15 -16.35 7.35
C LEU A 35 -4.25 -15.30 7.55
N THR A 36 -5.44 -15.53 7.00
CA THR A 36 -6.56 -14.59 7.11
C THR A 36 -7.14 -14.50 8.52
N ALA A 37 -7.09 -15.59 9.28
CA ALA A 37 -7.47 -15.58 10.70
C ALA A 37 -6.48 -14.77 11.57
N LEU A 38 -5.18 -14.90 11.31
CA LEU A 38 -4.13 -14.16 12.02
C LEU A 38 -4.06 -12.68 11.62
N SER A 39 -4.28 -12.40 10.34
CA SER A 39 -4.15 -11.06 9.76
C SER A 39 -5.35 -10.76 8.85
N PRO A 40 -6.52 -10.46 9.43
CA PRO A 40 -7.73 -10.13 8.68
C PRO A 40 -7.57 -8.76 8.01
N ASN A 41 -7.25 -8.76 6.74
CA ASN A 41 -7.02 -7.56 5.93
C ASN A 41 -8.02 -7.46 4.79
N PRO A 42 -8.37 -6.23 4.33
CA PRO A 42 -9.44 -6.00 3.37
C PRO A 42 -9.15 -6.51 1.95
N PHE A 43 -7.87 -6.76 1.61
CA PHE A 43 -7.43 -7.21 0.28
C PHE A 43 -6.75 -8.57 0.34
N SER A 44 -7.34 -9.49 1.10
CA SER A 44 -6.87 -10.87 1.16
C SER A 44 -7.28 -11.63 -0.10
N VAL A 45 -6.34 -12.38 -0.67
CA VAL A 45 -6.53 -13.11 -1.93
C VAL A 45 -5.93 -14.51 -1.84
N PHE A 46 -6.70 -15.50 -2.28
CA PHE A 46 -6.22 -16.82 -2.63
C PHE A 46 -6.23 -16.94 -4.16
N TYR A 47 -5.06 -16.98 -4.76
CA TYR A 47 -4.92 -17.09 -6.21
C TYR A 47 -4.21 -18.39 -6.58
N LYS A 48 -4.78 -19.11 -7.54
CA LYS A 48 -4.22 -20.36 -8.07
C LYS A 48 -4.09 -20.25 -9.58
N LEU A 49 -2.93 -20.61 -10.09
CA LEU A 49 -2.67 -20.79 -11.50
C LEU A 49 -1.92 -22.10 -11.70
N ASP A 50 -2.59 -23.09 -12.27
CA ASP A 50 -2.10 -24.46 -12.40
C ASP A 50 -1.66 -25.02 -11.05
N THR A 51 -0.37 -25.28 -10.87
CA THR A 51 0.25 -25.78 -9.64
C THR A 51 0.81 -24.69 -8.72
N ARG A 52 0.70 -23.43 -9.12
CA ARG A 52 1.24 -22.28 -8.37
C ARG A 52 0.14 -21.61 -7.58
N TYR A 53 0.48 -21.20 -6.38
CA TYR A 53 -0.43 -20.52 -5.47
C TYR A 53 0.18 -19.19 -4.99
N CYS A 54 -0.65 -18.16 -4.88
CA CYS A 54 -0.31 -16.92 -4.21
C CYS A 54 -1.34 -16.67 -3.10
N LEU A 55 -0.85 -16.57 -1.86
CA LEU A 55 -1.66 -16.35 -0.67
C LEU A 55 -1.31 -14.96 -0.14
N CYS A 56 -2.28 -14.06 -0.14
CA CYS A 56 -2.06 -12.67 0.23
C CYS A 56 -3.04 -12.23 1.31
N ALA A 57 -2.56 -11.43 2.27
CA ALA A 57 -3.35 -10.72 3.27
C ALA A 57 -2.86 -9.27 3.31
N SER A 58 -3.17 -8.48 2.28
CA SER A 58 -2.73 -7.10 2.15
C SER A 58 -3.71 -6.11 2.79
N PRO A 59 -3.25 -5.13 3.56
CA PRO A 59 -4.05 -4.00 4.01
C PRO A 59 -4.15 -2.88 2.96
N GLU A 60 -3.30 -2.89 1.93
CA GLU A 60 -3.11 -1.77 1.01
C GLU A 60 -3.94 -1.91 -0.26
N ARG A 61 -4.66 -0.84 -0.60
CA ARG A 61 -5.39 -0.72 -1.87
C ARG A 61 -4.47 -0.15 -2.94
N TYR A 62 -4.06 -1.00 -3.88
CA TYR A 62 -3.29 -0.57 -5.04
C TYR A 62 -4.11 0.36 -5.94
N LEU A 63 -5.15 -0.18 -6.57
CA LEU A 63 -6.07 0.56 -7.43
C LEU A 63 -7.52 0.13 -7.20
N LYS A 64 -8.44 1.09 -7.34
CA LYS A 64 -9.88 0.85 -7.42
C LYS A 64 -10.47 1.72 -8.52
N LYS A 65 -11.28 1.15 -9.39
CA LYS A 65 -12.13 1.89 -10.32
C LYS A 65 -13.57 1.88 -9.79
N SER A 66 -14.22 3.03 -9.81
CA SER A 66 -15.64 3.20 -9.45
C SER A 66 -16.28 4.18 -10.44
N GLY A 67 -17.07 3.67 -11.37
CA GLY A 67 -17.53 4.45 -12.52
C GLY A 67 -16.34 4.95 -13.35
N THR A 68 -16.26 6.26 -13.54
CA THR A 68 -15.16 6.93 -14.25
C THR A 68 -13.98 7.29 -13.34
N LYS A 69 -14.12 7.19 -12.00
CA LYS A 69 -13.04 7.51 -11.07
C LYS A 69 -12.12 6.32 -10.81
N VAL A 70 -10.85 6.61 -10.70
CA VAL A 70 -9.81 5.69 -10.24
C VAL A 70 -9.20 6.21 -8.93
N PHE A 71 -8.89 5.29 -8.00
CA PHE A 71 -8.36 5.60 -6.67
C PHE A 71 -7.14 4.73 -6.39
N SER A 72 -6.16 5.31 -5.70
CA SER A 72 -5.06 4.60 -5.05
C SER A 72 -4.95 5.07 -3.60
N GLN A 73 -4.62 4.13 -2.70
CA GLN A 73 -4.53 4.43 -1.27
C GLN A 73 -3.20 3.90 -0.70
N PRO A 74 -2.08 4.58 -1.02
CA PRO A 74 -0.77 4.17 -0.55
C PRO A 74 -0.67 4.25 0.97
N ILE A 75 0.05 3.29 1.55
CA ILE A 75 0.35 3.20 2.97
C ILE A 75 1.84 3.45 3.19
N LYS A 76 2.17 4.47 3.96
CA LYS A 76 3.51 4.67 4.54
C LYS A 76 3.33 5.18 5.97
N GLY A 77 4.02 4.54 6.89
CA GLY A 77 3.89 4.78 8.33
C GLY A 77 2.99 3.74 9.01
N THR A 78 3.62 2.95 9.88
CA THR A 78 2.93 1.87 10.61
C THR A 78 3.40 1.84 12.06
N THR A 79 2.48 1.66 13.00
CA THR A 79 2.79 1.39 14.39
C THR A 79 1.93 0.28 14.97
N LYS A 80 2.54 -0.58 15.80
CA LYS A 80 1.81 -1.66 16.49
C LYS A 80 0.78 -1.09 17.44
N ARG A 81 -0.42 -1.65 17.47
CA ARG A 81 -1.48 -1.32 18.43
C ARG A 81 -1.13 -1.76 19.84
N ASN A 82 -1.72 -1.05 20.80
CA ASN A 82 -1.74 -1.46 22.20
C ASN A 82 -3.20 -1.58 22.65
N LEU A 83 -3.74 -2.79 22.60
CA LEU A 83 -5.14 -3.06 22.91
C LEU A 83 -5.40 -3.13 24.44
N GLU A 84 -4.36 -3.28 25.24
CA GLU A 84 -4.47 -3.42 26.70
C GLU A 84 -4.52 -2.06 27.41
N ASN A 85 -4.01 -1.00 26.77
CA ASN A 85 -3.91 0.33 27.39
C ASN A 85 -4.35 1.44 26.42
N ALA A 86 -5.53 2.00 26.68
CA ALA A 86 -6.12 3.06 25.85
C ALA A 86 -5.25 4.34 25.77
N SER A 87 -4.53 4.70 26.83
CA SER A 87 -3.60 5.85 26.82
C SER A 87 -2.40 5.59 25.91
N ALA A 88 -1.82 4.40 26.00
CA ALA A 88 -0.73 3.98 25.12
C ALA A 88 -1.19 3.88 23.65
N GLU A 89 -2.40 3.38 23.40
CA GLU A 89 -3.02 3.34 22.08
C GLU A 89 -3.14 4.74 21.45
N LYS A 90 -3.64 5.71 22.23
CA LYS A 90 -3.73 7.12 21.78
C LYS A 90 -2.36 7.73 21.51
N LYS A 91 -1.35 7.43 22.34
CA LYS A 91 0.04 7.88 22.11
C LYS A 91 0.61 7.33 20.81
N LYS A 92 0.33 6.07 20.47
CA LYS A 92 0.77 5.44 19.20
C LYS A 92 0.18 6.14 17.98
N LYS A 93 -1.13 6.44 18.00
CA LYS A 93 -1.77 7.22 16.93
C LYS A 93 -1.17 8.62 16.78
N ASN A 94 -1.01 9.32 17.91
CA ASN A 94 -0.42 10.66 17.91
C ASN A 94 1.03 10.66 17.41
N TYR A 95 1.80 9.63 17.74
CA TYR A 95 3.16 9.46 17.23
C TYR A 95 3.17 9.42 15.69
N LEU A 96 2.31 8.61 15.06
CA LEU A 96 2.22 8.59 13.60
C LEU A 96 1.83 9.97 13.03
N LEU A 97 0.82 10.61 13.61
CA LEU A 97 0.35 11.94 13.16
C LEU A 97 1.41 13.03 13.29
N GLN A 98 2.35 12.91 14.23
CA GLN A 98 3.37 13.93 14.48
C GLN A 98 4.73 13.59 13.87
N SER A 99 4.93 12.37 13.42
CA SER A 99 6.20 11.91 12.85
C SER A 99 6.48 12.62 11.51
N SER A 100 7.46 13.50 11.50
CA SER A 100 7.92 14.16 10.27
C SER A 100 8.48 13.16 9.26
N LYS A 101 9.18 12.12 9.74
CA LYS A 101 9.71 11.04 8.90
C LYS A 101 8.58 10.33 8.14
N GLU A 102 7.58 9.81 8.86
CA GLU A 102 6.47 9.06 8.24
C GLU A 102 5.66 9.93 7.26
N LYS A 103 5.45 11.20 7.62
CA LYS A 103 4.80 12.17 6.72
C LYS A 103 5.62 12.43 5.46
N SER A 104 6.94 12.62 5.58
CA SER A 104 7.80 12.84 4.42
C SER A 104 7.80 11.66 3.46
N GLU A 105 7.92 10.43 3.99
CA GLU A 105 7.83 9.21 3.19
C GLU A 105 6.45 9.06 2.53
N ASN A 106 5.37 9.37 3.25
CA ASN A 106 4.01 9.30 2.71
C ASN A 106 3.81 10.32 1.56
N VAL A 107 4.26 11.57 1.72
CA VAL A 107 4.17 12.60 0.67
C VAL A 107 4.93 12.18 -0.59
N MET A 108 6.13 11.59 -0.45
CA MET A 108 6.89 11.11 -1.61
C MET A 108 6.09 10.08 -2.43
N ILE A 109 5.46 9.13 -1.75
CA ILE A 109 4.64 8.13 -2.42
C ILE A 109 3.34 8.73 -2.99
N VAL A 110 2.72 9.67 -2.30
CA VAL A 110 1.56 10.41 -2.82
C VAL A 110 1.90 11.14 -4.11
N ASP A 111 3.05 11.79 -4.20
CA ASP A 111 3.50 12.48 -5.41
C ASP A 111 3.77 11.49 -6.56
N LEU A 112 4.37 10.34 -6.27
CA LEU A 112 4.58 9.28 -7.26
C LEU A 112 3.24 8.76 -7.78
N VAL A 113 2.28 8.48 -6.90
CA VAL A 113 0.92 8.03 -7.27
C VAL A 113 0.18 9.08 -8.09
N ARG A 114 0.31 10.37 -7.72
CA ARG A 114 -0.27 11.48 -8.50
C ARG A 114 0.32 11.51 -9.93
N ASN A 115 1.63 11.37 -10.04
CA ASN A 115 2.30 11.30 -11.35
C ASN A 115 1.79 10.10 -12.16
N ASP A 116 1.66 8.94 -11.56
CA ASP A 116 1.18 7.74 -12.26
C ASP A 116 -0.27 7.88 -12.72
N LEU A 117 -1.16 8.36 -11.85
CA LEU A 117 -2.55 8.61 -12.21
C LEU A 117 -2.69 9.71 -13.28
N SER A 118 -1.79 10.70 -13.33
CA SER A 118 -1.83 11.76 -14.33
C SER A 118 -1.66 11.24 -15.77
N LYS A 119 -1.03 10.08 -15.95
CA LYS A 119 -0.83 9.44 -17.25
C LYS A 119 -2.12 8.87 -17.85
N ILE A 120 -3.09 8.54 -17.01
CA ILE A 120 -4.33 7.84 -17.38
C ILE A 120 -5.60 8.66 -17.08
N CYS A 121 -5.51 9.68 -16.26
CA CYS A 121 -6.62 10.53 -15.87
C CYS A 121 -6.74 11.77 -16.78
N LYS A 122 -7.93 12.36 -16.81
CA LYS A 122 -8.17 13.64 -17.48
C LYS A 122 -7.28 14.73 -16.88
N PRO A 123 -6.72 15.63 -17.70
CA PRO A 123 -5.90 16.74 -17.19
C PRO A 123 -6.61 17.53 -16.10
N GLY A 124 -5.90 17.81 -15.00
CA GLY A 124 -6.43 18.57 -13.87
C GLY A 124 -7.40 17.82 -12.94
N SER A 125 -7.73 16.54 -13.22
CA SER A 125 -8.66 15.75 -12.39
C SER A 125 -8.00 15.01 -11.24
N VAL A 126 -6.68 14.86 -11.26
CA VAL A 126 -5.95 14.15 -10.20
C VAL A 126 -5.87 15.03 -8.96
N GLN A 127 -6.35 14.50 -7.85
CA GLN A 127 -6.40 15.21 -6.56
C GLN A 127 -6.06 14.27 -5.40
N VAL A 128 -5.65 14.86 -4.29
CA VAL A 128 -5.46 14.17 -3.01
C VAL A 128 -6.72 14.37 -2.19
N ASP A 129 -7.54 13.32 -2.08
CA ASP A 129 -8.80 13.37 -1.34
C ASP A 129 -8.58 13.35 0.18
N GLU A 130 -7.53 12.63 0.63
CA GLU A 130 -7.11 12.56 2.02
C GLU A 130 -5.59 12.45 2.10
N LEU A 131 -4.98 13.19 3.02
CA LEU A 131 -3.55 13.16 3.31
C LEU A 131 -3.34 12.80 4.78
N PHE A 132 -2.47 11.80 5.06
CA PHE A 132 -2.10 11.35 6.40
C PHE A 132 -3.24 10.81 7.27
N GLY A 133 -4.28 10.20 6.70
CA GLY A 133 -5.34 9.54 7.44
C GLY A 133 -4.79 8.38 8.31
N ILE A 134 -5.21 8.30 9.59
CA ILE A 134 -4.78 7.20 10.48
C ILE A 134 -5.88 6.17 10.60
N TYR A 135 -5.63 5.00 10.05
CA TYR A 135 -6.54 3.86 10.03
C TYR A 135 -6.08 2.77 10.99
N SER A 136 -7.03 2.20 11.72
CA SER A 136 -6.76 1.15 12.70
C SER A 136 -7.18 -0.20 12.15
N PHE A 137 -6.22 -1.07 11.96
CA PHE A 137 -6.41 -2.49 11.67
C PHE A 137 -6.33 -3.30 12.98
N PRO A 138 -6.65 -4.60 12.99
CA PRO A 138 -6.62 -5.38 14.23
C PRO A 138 -5.29 -5.32 15.00
N GLN A 139 -4.15 -5.29 14.30
CA GLN A 139 -2.81 -5.39 14.90
C GLN A 139 -2.02 -4.09 14.85
N VAL A 140 -2.36 -3.16 13.93
CA VAL A 140 -1.55 -1.97 13.63
C VAL A 140 -2.41 -0.74 13.37
N HIS A 141 -1.82 0.44 13.56
CA HIS A 141 -2.29 1.68 12.95
C HIS A 141 -1.42 1.98 11.75
N GLN A 142 -2.03 2.42 10.67
CA GLN A 142 -1.35 2.78 9.43
C GLN A 142 -1.74 4.18 8.97
N MET A 143 -0.76 4.89 8.41
CA MET A 143 -0.99 6.18 7.76
C MET A 143 -1.28 5.93 6.29
N ILE A 144 -2.47 6.30 5.85
CA ILE A 144 -2.99 6.09 4.51
C ILE A 144 -3.34 7.46 3.91
N SER A 145 -2.92 7.68 2.68
CA SER A 145 -3.39 8.81 1.89
C SER A 145 -4.24 8.30 0.73
N THR A 146 -5.18 9.10 0.27
CA THR A 146 -6.05 8.75 -0.85
C THR A 146 -5.84 9.72 -1.99
N VAL A 147 -5.49 9.18 -3.15
CA VAL A 147 -5.35 9.94 -4.40
C VAL A 147 -6.39 9.43 -5.39
N SER A 148 -7.11 10.32 -6.05
CA SER A 148 -8.09 9.97 -7.06
C SER A 148 -7.96 10.81 -8.32
N GLY A 149 -8.60 10.35 -9.42
CA GLY A 149 -8.72 11.08 -10.66
C GLY A 149 -9.81 10.52 -11.55
N GLU A 150 -10.26 11.31 -12.52
CA GLU A 150 -11.18 10.85 -13.56
C GLU A 150 -10.42 10.20 -14.70
N LEU A 151 -10.72 8.93 -14.96
CA LEU A 151 -10.11 8.18 -16.05
C LEU A 151 -10.48 8.80 -17.41
N GLN A 152 -9.51 8.87 -18.31
CA GLN A 152 -9.77 9.24 -19.71
C GLN A 152 -10.63 8.17 -20.38
N GLU A 153 -11.52 8.57 -21.29
CA GLU A 153 -12.48 7.65 -21.92
C GLU A 153 -11.83 6.54 -22.75
N VAL A 154 -10.64 6.85 -23.30
CA VAL A 154 -9.87 5.90 -24.13
C VAL A 154 -9.09 4.88 -23.31
N MET A 155 -8.96 5.06 -21.99
CA MET A 155 -8.16 4.21 -21.11
C MET A 155 -8.98 3.02 -20.58
N ASN A 156 -8.44 1.83 -20.78
CA ASN A 156 -8.98 0.62 -20.18
C ASN A 156 -8.22 0.22 -18.90
N TRP A 157 -8.68 -0.83 -18.21
CA TRP A 157 -8.07 -1.26 -16.95
C TRP A 157 -6.63 -1.76 -17.08
N ILE A 158 -6.27 -2.35 -18.20
CA ILE A 158 -4.91 -2.81 -18.49
C ILE A 158 -3.97 -1.61 -18.61
N ASP A 159 -4.42 -0.53 -19.27
CA ASP A 159 -3.64 0.71 -19.37
C ASP A 159 -3.40 1.33 -18.00
N CYS A 160 -4.40 1.28 -17.10
CA CYS A 160 -4.24 1.72 -15.73
C CYS A 160 -3.14 0.95 -15.00
N ILE A 161 -3.14 -0.39 -15.11
CA ILE A 161 -2.10 -1.22 -14.50
C ILE A 161 -0.73 -0.92 -15.10
N LYS A 162 -0.61 -0.85 -16.44
CA LYS A 162 0.66 -0.55 -17.10
C LYS A 162 1.25 0.81 -16.70
N ALA A 163 0.41 1.81 -16.49
CA ALA A 163 0.86 3.16 -16.12
C ALA A 163 1.29 3.29 -14.67
N THR A 164 0.79 2.42 -13.78
CA THR A 164 0.95 2.54 -12.33
C THR A 164 1.74 1.39 -11.69
N PHE A 165 2.13 0.36 -12.47
CA PHE A 165 2.94 -0.75 -11.98
C PHE A 165 4.43 -0.52 -12.25
N PRO A 166 5.32 -0.87 -11.32
CA PRO A 166 5.04 -1.32 -9.95
C PRO A 166 4.42 -0.22 -9.09
N MET A 167 3.62 -0.61 -8.08
CA MET A 167 2.97 0.38 -7.22
C MET A 167 4.01 1.17 -6.41
N GLY A 168 3.77 2.50 -6.27
CA GLY A 168 4.74 3.41 -5.70
C GLY A 168 5.21 3.08 -4.28
N SER A 169 4.37 2.46 -3.45
CA SER A 169 4.75 2.03 -2.10
C SER A 169 5.74 0.85 -2.08
N MET A 170 5.98 0.21 -3.24
CA MET A 170 6.89 -0.93 -3.41
C MET A 170 8.22 -0.55 -4.07
N THR A 171 8.35 0.69 -4.54
CA THR A 171 9.52 1.18 -5.29
C THR A 171 10.37 2.15 -4.50
#